data_59df3dbc0665829d010bca956ec50683
#
_entry.id   59df3dbc0665829d010bca956ec50683
#
_cell.length_a   1.000
_cell.length_b   1.000
_cell.length_c   1.000
_cell.angle_alpha   90.00
_cell.angle_beta   90.00
_cell.angle_gamma   90.00
#
_symmetry.space_group_name_H-M   'P 1'
#
loop_
_entity.id
_entity.type
_entity.pdbx_description
1 polymer ?
#
loop_
_entity_poly.entity_id
_entity_poly.type
_entity_poly.pdbx_seq_one_letter_code
_entity_poly.pdbx_strand_id
1 'polypeptide(L)'
;MREAVIVSTARTPIGKAYKGAFNNTHGAVLGAHAIKHAVAKVNIDPAEVEDVIMGCGTSEGATGVNIARQAAIRAGLPVTTAGVTVNRFCSSGMQTIAMASQRVIVDNVPIAIGGGLESISLVQNDHANKHHI
;
A
#
# COMPACT_ATOMS: atom_id res chain seq x y z
N MET A 1 20.92 7.61 17.66
CA MET A 1 19.72 6.92 17.16
C MET A 1 19.64 7.16 15.66
N ARG A 2 19.33 6.14 14.88
CA ARG A 2 19.16 6.30 13.43
C ARG A 2 17.90 7.11 13.15
N GLU A 3 17.94 7.98 12.15
CA GLU A 3 16.79 8.77 11.73
C GLU A 3 16.12 8.13 10.50
N ALA A 4 14.81 8.25 10.41
CA ALA A 4 14.06 7.96 9.20
C ALA A 4 13.64 9.26 8.52
N VAL A 5 13.85 9.35 7.22
CA VAL A 5 13.49 10.52 6.41
C VAL A 5 12.62 10.10 5.23
N ILE A 6 11.70 10.96 4.82
CA ILE A 6 10.89 10.74 3.63
C ILE A 6 11.65 11.28 2.43
N VAL A 7 12.00 10.40 1.50
CA VAL A 7 12.79 10.76 0.31
C VAL A 7 11.94 10.84 -0.97
N SER A 8 10.77 10.23 -0.98
CA SER A 8 9.87 10.24 -2.15
C SER A 8 8.42 10.05 -1.75
N THR A 9 7.52 10.62 -2.51
CA THR A 9 6.08 10.43 -2.39
C THR A 9 5.44 10.29 -3.76
N ALA A 10 4.36 9.52 -3.83
CA ALA A 10 3.52 9.41 -5.03
C ALA A 10 2.07 9.12 -4.64
N ARG A 11 1.16 9.50 -5.51
CA ARG A 11 -0.28 9.37 -5.27
C ARG A 11 -1.01 9.26 -6.60
N THR A 12 -2.08 8.49 -6.64
CA THR A 12 -3.07 8.53 -7.73
C THR A 12 -4.05 9.68 -7.49
N PRO A 13 -4.78 10.14 -8.52
CA PRO A 13 -6.01 10.89 -8.29
C PRO A 13 -7.00 10.09 -7.44
N ILE A 14 -7.92 10.78 -6.77
CA ILE A 14 -9.04 10.14 -6.06
C ILE A 14 -10.17 9.89 -7.04
N GLY A 15 -10.63 8.63 -7.14
CA GLY A 15 -11.84 8.29 -7.87
C GLY A 15 -13.08 8.38 -6.98
N LYS A 16 -14.19 8.87 -7.53
CA LYS A 16 -15.46 8.84 -6.83
C LYS A 16 -16.00 7.41 -6.78
N ALA A 17 -16.32 6.93 -5.59
CA ALA A 17 -16.88 5.58 -5.42
C ALA A 17 -18.13 5.38 -6.26
N TYR A 18 -18.24 4.23 -6.92
CA TYR A 18 -19.33 3.78 -7.81
C TYR A 18 -19.52 4.58 -9.10
N LYS A 19 -19.00 5.80 -9.19
CA LYS A 19 -19.24 6.72 -10.32
C LYS A 19 -17.96 7.31 -10.89
N GLY A 20 -16.80 6.84 -10.47
CA GLY A 20 -15.51 7.38 -10.90
C GLY A 20 -14.76 6.49 -11.89
N ALA A 21 -13.64 6.99 -12.38
CA ALA A 21 -12.82 6.32 -13.37
C ALA A 21 -12.15 5.02 -12.86
N PHE A 22 -12.02 4.88 -11.53
CA PHE A 22 -11.35 3.71 -10.92
C PHE A 22 -12.30 2.65 -10.38
N ASN A 23 -13.60 2.72 -10.70
CA ASN A 23 -14.63 1.81 -10.16
C ASN A 23 -14.31 0.32 -10.37
N ASN A 24 -13.66 -0.01 -11.47
CA ASN A 24 -13.29 -1.38 -11.83
C ASN A 24 -11.77 -1.62 -11.73
N THR A 25 -11.04 -0.73 -11.08
CA THR A 25 -9.60 -0.87 -10.94
C THR A 25 -9.26 -1.62 -9.65
N HIS A 26 -8.63 -2.78 -9.80
CA HIS A 26 -8.21 -3.61 -8.68
C HIS A 26 -7.24 -2.88 -7.75
N GLY A 27 -7.34 -3.10 -6.44
CA GLY A 27 -6.52 -2.42 -5.44
C GLY A 27 -5.01 -2.57 -5.68
N ALA A 28 -4.55 -3.75 -6.11
CA ALA A 28 -3.14 -3.96 -6.44
C ALA A 28 -2.65 -3.06 -7.57
N VAL A 29 -3.51 -2.70 -8.53
CA VAL A 29 -3.14 -1.78 -9.63
C VAL A 29 -2.92 -0.37 -9.10
N LEU A 30 -3.84 0.11 -8.27
CA LEU A 30 -3.74 1.45 -7.66
C LEU A 30 -2.49 1.57 -6.77
N GLY A 31 -2.29 0.59 -5.87
CA GLY A 31 -1.13 0.56 -4.98
C GLY A 31 0.18 0.45 -5.75
N ALA A 32 0.24 -0.45 -6.73
CA ALA A 32 1.43 -0.65 -7.54
C ALA A 32 1.82 0.60 -8.34
N HIS A 33 0.83 1.35 -8.85
CA HIS A 33 1.09 2.60 -9.55
C HIS A 33 1.80 3.61 -8.65
N ALA A 34 1.29 3.83 -7.45
CA ALA A 34 1.89 4.74 -6.49
C ALA A 34 3.31 4.29 -6.07
N ILE A 35 3.48 3.00 -5.74
CA ILE A 35 4.78 2.42 -5.36
C ILE A 35 5.80 2.61 -6.49
N LYS A 36 5.44 2.20 -7.72
CA LYS A 36 6.32 2.29 -8.89
C LYS A 36 6.80 3.73 -9.11
N HIS A 37 5.89 4.69 -9.04
CA HIS A 37 6.24 6.10 -9.25
C HIS A 37 7.04 6.70 -8.08
N ALA A 38 6.78 6.29 -6.85
CA ALA A 38 7.60 6.71 -5.70
C ALA A 38 9.04 6.21 -5.85
N VAL A 39 9.24 4.95 -6.20
CA VAL A 39 10.57 4.35 -6.41
C VAL A 39 11.28 4.99 -7.61
N ALA A 40 10.58 5.23 -8.71
CA ALA A 40 11.18 5.81 -9.93
C ALA A 40 11.68 7.26 -9.77
N LYS A 41 11.19 7.98 -8.77
CA LYS A 41 11.63 9.37 -8.50
C LYS A 41 12.98 9.48 -7.80
N VAL A 42 13.49 8.40 -7.25
CA VAL A 42 14.73 8.37 -6.48
C VAL A 42 15.70 7.38 -7.10
N ASN A 43 16.98 7.67 -6.98
CA ASN A 43 18.03 6.82 -7.53
C ASN A 43 18.40 5.74 -6.52
N ILE A 44 17.57 4.69 -6.44
CA ILE A 44 17.78 3.52 -5.58
C ILE A 44 17.69 2.24 -6.42
N ASP A 45 18.35 1.20 -5.97
CA ASP A 45 18.06 -0.15 -6.46
C ASP A 45 16.74 -0.63 -5.83
N PRO A 46 15.73 -1.03 -6.61
CA PRO A 46 14.49 -1.59 -6.06
C PRO A 46 14.70 -2.76 -5.08
N ALA A 47 15.81 -3.48 -5.19
CA ALA A 47 16.18 -4.56 -4.28
C ALA A 47 16.53 -4.08 -2.86
N GLU A 48 16.82 -2.79 -2.69
CA GLU A 48 17.04 -2.19 -1.37
C GLU A 48 15.74 -1.95 -0.59
N VAL A 49 14.57 -2.01 -1.26
CA VAL A 49 13.27 -1.91 -0.60
C VAL A 49 12.99 -3.24 0.10
N GLU A 50 13.12 -3.26 1.40
CA GLU A 50 12.98 -4.49 2.19
C GLU A 50 11.52 -4.78 2.54
N ASP A 51 10.72 -3.73 2.78
CA ASP A 51 9.34 -3.89 3.24
C ASP A 51 8.39 -2.85 2.63
N VAL A 52 7.20 -3.32 2.27
CA VAL A 52 6.07 -2.48 1.81
C VAL A 52 4.91 -2.65 2.77
N ILE A 53 4.59 -1.60 3.50
CA ILE A 53 3.53 -1.57 4.51
C ILE A 53 2.38 -0.71 3.97
N MET A 54 1.26 -1.34 3.62
CA MET A 54 0.12 -0.63 3.05
C MET A 54 -1.10 -0.70 3.97
N GLY A 55 -1.72 0.44 4.16
CA GLY A 55 -2.99 0.56 4.85
C GLY A 55 -4.18 0.23 3.95
N CYS A 56 -5.14 -0.50 4.48
CA CYS A 56 -6.41 -0.75 3.80
C CYS A 56 -7.51 -0.93 4.85
N GLY A 57 -8.55 -0.10 4.78
CA GLY A 57 -9.64 -0.10 5.76
C GLY A 57 -10.61 -1.27 5.58
N THR A 58 -10.77 -1.77 4.35
CA THR A 58 -11.59 -2.94 4.03
C THR A 58 -10.74 -3.91 3.22
N SER A 59 -10.02 -4.80 3.94
CA SER A 59 -9.04 -5.71 3.37
C SER A 59 -9.69 -7.03 2.96
N GLU A 60 -10.62 -6.98 1.99
CA GLU A 60 -11.31 -8.16 1.46
C GLU A 60 -11.54 -8.03 -0.06
N GLY A 61 -11.92 -9.10 -0.72
CA GLY A 61 -12.17 -9.12 -2.15
C GLY A 61 -11.00 -8.55 -2.95
N ALA A 62 -11.25 -7.52 -3.75
CA ALA A 62 -10.26 -6.86 -4.61
C ALA A 62 -9.17 -6.07 -3.84
N THR A 63 -9.26 -5.97 -2.53
CA THR A 63 -8.27 -5.37 -1.65
C THR A 63 -7.81 -6.33 -0.54
N GLY A 64 -8.20 -7.61 -0.66
CA GLY A 64 -7.86 -8.67 0.29
C GLY A 64 -6.55 -9.38 -0.03
N VAL A 65 -6.31 -10.47 0.71
CA VAL A 65 -5.19 -11.42 0.52
C VAL A 65 -3.83 -10.71 0.53
N ASN A 66 -3.56 -9.94 1.58
CA ASN A 66 -2.33 -9.14 1.72
C ASN A 66 -2.08 -8.25 0.49
N ILE A 67 -2.97 -7.30 0.28
CA ILE A 67 -2.92 -6.40 -0.88
C ILE A 67 -1.60 -5.63 -0.99
N ALA A 68 -0.90 -5.39 0.12
CA ALA A 68 0.42 -4.75 0.12
C ALA A 68 1.43 -5.57 -0.68
N ARG A 69 1.47 -6.89 -0.45
CA ARG A 69 2.37 -7.79 -1.16
C ARG A 69 2.03 -7.87 -2.64
N GLN A 70 0.74 -7.93 -2.98
CA GLN A 70 0.30 -7.93 -4.38
C GLN A 70 0.72 -6.63 -5.10
N ALA A 71 0.55 -5.49 -4.44
CA ALA A 71 0.94 -4.19 -4.99
C ALA A 71 2.47 -4.09 -5.16
N ALA A 72 3.26 -4.58 -4.21
CA ALA A 72 4.72 -4.58 -4.28
C ALA A 72 5.23 -5.37 -5.49
N ILE A 73 4.75 -6.59 -5.68
CA ILE A 73 5.14 -7.44 -6.83
C ILE A 73 4.67 -6.82 -8.14
N ARG A 74 3.44 -6.31 -8.18
CA ARG A 74 2.91 -5.66 -9.38
C ARG A 74 3.64 -4.36 -9.73
N ALA A 75 4.20 -3.67 -8.75
CA ALA A 75 5.04 -2.49 -8.96
C ALA A 75 6.40 -2.82 -9.57
N GLY A 76 6.79 -4.08 -9.60
CA GLY A 76 8.06 -4.55 -10.11
C GLY A 76 9.15 -4.66 -9.05
N LEU A 77 8.80 -4.62 -7.76
CA LEU A 77 9.75 -4.91 -6.69
C LEU A 77 10.10 -6.40 -6.69
N PRO A 78 11.31 -6.78 -6.25
CA PRO A 78 11.74 -8.16 -6.28
C PRO A 78 10.97 -9.03 -5.28
N VAL A 79 11.02 -10.34 -5.48
CA VAL A 79 10.35 -11.31 -4.60
C VAL A 79 10.89 -11.31 -3.16
N THR A 80 12.06 -10.75 -2.95
CA THR A 80 12.66 -10.56 -1.63
C THR A 80 12.01 -9.46 -0.79
N THR A 81 11.31 -8.50 -1.43
CA THR A 81 10.61 -7.43 -0.72
C THR A 81 9.42 -8.01 0.05
N ALA A 82 9.38 -7.83 1.35
CA ALA A 82 8.24 -8.24 2.17
C ALA A 82 7.03 -7.29 1.96
N GLY A 83 5.87 -7.72 2.40
CA GLY A 83 4.67 -6.88 2.36
C GLY A 83 3.71 -7.21 3.48
N VAL A 84 3.14 -6.19 4.11
CA VAL A 84 2.12 -6.32 5.16
C VAL A 84 1.00 -5.32 4.96
N THR A 85 -0.23 -5.78 5.14
CA THR A 85 -1.43 -4.93 5.11
C THR A 85 -1.90 -4.63 6.53
N VAL A 86 -2.12 -3.36 6.82
CA VAL A 86 -2.47 -2.85 8.15
C VAL A 86 -3.85 -2.20 8.08
N ASN A 87 -4.66 -2.43 9.09
CA ASN A 87 -5.98 -1.82 9.21
C ASN A 87 -6.15 -1.07 10.52
N ARG A 88 -6.28 0.24 10.43
CA ARG A 88 -6.80 1.17 11.43
C ARG A 88 -7.86 2.07 10.79
N PHE A 89 -8.70 1.50 9.92
CA PHE A 89 -9.70 2.24 9.16
C PHE A 89 -9.10 3.47 8.46
N CYS A 90 -9.68 4.64 8.61
CA CYS A 90 -9.25 5.86 7.90
C CYS A 90 -7.84 6.35 8.29
N SER A 91 -7.27 5.90 9.41
CA SER A 91 -5.91 6.26 9.83
C SER A 91 -4.83 5.24 9.41
N SER A 92 -5.21 4.22 8.62
CA SER A 92 -4.29 3.15 8.22
C SER A 92 -3.04 3.67 7.50
N GLY A 93 -3.19 4.64 6.59
CA GLY A 93 -2.07 5.20 5.85
C GLY A 93 -1.06 5.94 6.73
N MET A 94 -1.52 6.68 7.74
CA MET A 94 -0.64 7.31 8.72
C MET A 94 0.07 6.26 9.58
N GLN A 95 -0.65 5.21 9.99
CA GLN A 95 -0.08 4.11 10.76
C GLN A 95 1.05 3.41 9.99
N THR A 96 0.88 3.18 8.70
CA THR A 96 1.90 2.52 7.88
C THR A 96 3.16 3.34 7.70
N ILE A 97 3.05 4.67 7.61
CA ILE A 97 4.20 5.57 7.58
C ILE A 97 4.97 5.48 8.90
N ALA A 98 4.28 5.49 10.04
CA ALA A 98 4.90 5.31 11.35
C ALA A 98 5.63 3.96 11.45
N MET A 99 5.01 2.87 11.00
CA MET A 99 5.60 1.53 11.00
C MET A 99 6.82 1.45 10.07
N ALA A 100 6.74 2.01 8.86
CA ALA A 100 7.88 2.05 7.94
C ALA A 100 9.07 2.82 8.54
N SER A 101 8.79 3.94 9.23
CA SER A 101 9.81 4.70 9.96
C SER A 101 10.44 3.87 11.09
N GLN A 102 9.63 3.12 11.84
CA GLN A 102 10.11 2.22 12.90
C GLN A 102 11.01 1.11 12.34
N ARG A 103 10.67 0.55 11.18
CA ARG A 103 11.53 -0.44 10.50
C ARG A 103 12.90 0.13 10.19
N VAL A 104 12.97 1.38 9.72
CA VAL A 104 14.24 2.05 9.46
C VAL A 104 15.01 2.35 10.76
N ILE A 105 14.36 2.87 11.78
CA ILE A 105 14.99 3.32 13.04
C ILE A 105 15.42 2.13 13.91
N VAL A 106 14.53 1.17 14.12
CA VAL A 106 14.67 0.08 15.11
C VAL A 106 15.28 -1.16 14.47
N ASP A 107 14.75 -1.59 13.34
CA ASP A 107 15.17 -2.83 12.67
C ASP A 107 16.31 -2.61 11.67
N ASN A 108 16.72 -1.37 11.49
CA ASN A 108 17.86 -0.98 10.68
C ASN A 108 17.74 -1.33 9.20
N VAL A 109 16.50 -1.45 8.68
CA VAL A 109 16.29 -1.67 7.25
C VAL A 109 16.70 -0.42 6.45
N PRO A 110 17.29 -0.58 5.26
CA PRO A 110 17.76 0.57 4.49
C PRO A 110 16.61 1.41 3.96
N ILE A 111 15.57 0.79 3.40
CA ILE A 111 14.43 1.44 2.78
C ILE A 111 13.16 0.64 3.06
N ALA A 112 12.12 1.34 3.51
CA ALA A 112 10.78 0.82 3.65
C ALA A 112 9.76 1.77 2.98
N ILE A 113 8.65 1.23 2.50
CA ILE A 113 7.56 1.99 1.91
C ILE A 113 6.35 1.92 2.83
N GLY A 114 5.84 3.08 3.25
CA GLY A 114 4.55 3.22 3.94
C GLY A 114 3.54 3.89 3.02
N GLY A 115 2.35 3.32 2.90
CA GLY A 115 1.30 3.87 2.06
C GLY A 115 -0.08 3.30 2.37
N GLY A 116 -1.01 3.48 1.46
CA GLY A 116 -2.36 2.93 1.60
C GLY A 116 -3.13 2.94 0.28
N LEU A 117 -4.16 2.14 0.23
CA LEU A 117 -5.09 2.05 -0.89
C LEU A 117 -6.48 1.67 -0.39
N GLU A 118 -7.49 1.99 -1.18
CA GLU A 118 -8.87 1.60 -0.90
C GLU A 118 -9.65 1.45 -2.22
N SER A 119 -10.60 0.54 -2.27
CA SER A 119 -11.56 0.43 -3.36
C SER A 119 -12.96 0.17 -2.83
N ILE A 120 -13.68 1.22 -2.48
CA ILE A 120 -15.06 1.12 -2.02
C ILE A 120 -15.94 0.49 -3.09
N SER A 121 -15.76 0.88 -4.36
CA SER A 121 -16.56 0.38 -5.48
C SER A 121 -16.52 -1.14 -5.65
N LEU A 122 -15.35 -1.76 -5.45
CA LEU A 122 -15.17 -3.20 -5.64
C LEU A 122 -15.39 -4.02 -4.38
N VAL A 123 -15.41 -3.40 -3.21
CA VAL A 123 -15.43 -4.12 -1.92
C VAL A 123 -16.73 -3.86 -1.15
N GLN A 124 -17.27 -2.65 -1.18
CA GLN A 124 -18.51 -2.30 -0.50
C GLN A 124 -19.68 -2.27 -1.49
N ASN A 125 -20.02 -3.41 -2.04
CA ASN A 125 -21.07 -3.59 -3.03
C ASN A 125 -21.97 -4.79 -2.68
N ASP A 126 -22.91 -5.14 -3.54
CA ASP A 126 -23.89 -6.21 -3.31
C ASP A 126 -23.26 -7.63 -3.29
N HIS A 127 -22.04 -7.78 -3.78
CA HIS A 127 -21.28 -9.04 -3.74
C HIS A 127 -20.40 -9.17 -2.49
N ALA A 128 -20.29 -8.12 -1.69
CA ALA A 128 -19.52 -8.17 -0.45
C ALA A 128 -20.16 -9.16 0.54
N ASN A 129 -19.32 -9.87 1.28
CA ASN A 129 -19.81 -10.74 2.35
C ASN A 129 -20.46 -9.88 3.46
N LYS A 130 -21.76 -10.07 3.64
CA LYS A 130 -22.58 -9.36 4.63
C LYS A 130 -22.96 -10.23 5.83
N HIS A 131 -22.41 -11.43 5.90
CA HIS A 131 -22.65 -12.31 7.07
C HIS A 131 -21.86 -11.77 8.26
N HIS A 132 -22.59 -11.26 9.23
CA HIS A 132 -22.07 -10.81 10.50
C HIS A 132 -22.51 -11.80 11.57
N ILE A 133 -21.63 -12.06 12.52
CA ILE A 133 -21.94 -12.84 13.71
C ILE A 133 -22.45 -11.88 14.78
#